data_6ea59b6bd213bb0d91d87270a5da9c27
#
_entry.id   6ea59b6bd213bb0d91d87270a5da9c27
#
_cell.length_a   1.000
_cell.length_b   1.000
_cell.length_c   1.000
_cell.angle_alpha   90.00
_cell.angle_beta   90.00
_cell.angle_gamma   90.00
#
_symmetry.space_group_name_H-M   'P 1'
#
loop_
_entity.id
_entity.type
_entity.pdbx_description
1 polymer ?
#
loop_
_entity_poly.entity_id
_entity_poly.type
_entity_poly.pdbx_seq_one_letter_code
_entity_poly.pdbx_strand_id
1 'polypeptide(L)'
;MIHVTRKTQLPEEFTLKKIRFIAGDVFTTMGKPGDASVVFTNDDEVQLLNREYRGIDAPTDVLSFPSDEIDPETDIRYLGDVIISVDKASAQSELARHSLEDELTMLIVHGCLHLTGLDHGTPEEKSFMKEKQESMLKALHIKDYLWPEDH
;
A
#
# COMPACT_ATOMS: atom_id res chain seq x y z
N MET A 1 7.25 6.56 12.28
CA MET A 1 8.35 6.00 11.44
C MET A 1 7.80 4.94 10.49
N ILE A 2 8.26 4.94 9.26
CA ILE A 2 7.88 3.92 8.28
C ILE A 2 9.01 2.90 8.17
N HIS A 3 8.71 1.65 8.53
CA HIS A 3 9.65 0.55 8.42
C HIS A 3 9.51 -0.08 7.05
N VAL A 4 10.59 -0.18 6.29
CA VAL A 4 10.56 -0.73 4.93
C VAL A 4 11.39 -2.01 4.89
N THR A 5 10.77 -3.10 4.40
CA THR A 5 11.43 -4.38 4.19
C THR A 5 11.39 -4.72 2.71
N ARG A 6 12.56 -5.01 2.13
CA ARG A 6 12.68 -5.36 0.71
C ARG A 6 13.17 -6.80 0.62
N LYS A 7 12.24 -7.72 0.38
CA LYS A 7 12.57 -9.14 0.22
C LYS A 7 12.83 -9.52 -1.23
N THR A 8 12.59 -8.59 -2.15
CA THR A 8 12.86 -8.76 -3.58
C THR A 8 13.42 -7.45 -4.12
N GLN A 9 14.01 -7.53 -5.30
CA GLN A 9 14.67 -6.37 -5.92
C GLN A 9 13.64 -5.34 -6.40
N LEU A 10 13.91 -4.07 -6.12
CA LEU A 10 13.11 -2.94 -6.57
C LEU A 10 13.87 -2.14 -7.61
N PRO A 11 13.19 -1.30 -8.42
CA PRO A 11 13.89 -0.36 -9.29
C PRO A 11 14.87 0.48 -8.49
N GLU A 12 16.06 0.71 -9.04
CA GLU A 12 17.13 1.42 -8.35
C GLU A 12 16.73 2.83 -7.93
N GLU A 13 15.94 3.51 -8.76
CA GLU A 13 15.46 4.87 -8.49
C GLU A 13 14.40 4.94 -7.40
N PHE A 14 13.78 3.79 -7.06
CA PHE A 14 12.74 3.73 -6.05
C PHE A 14 13.38 3.55 -4.67
N THR A 15 13.89 4.64 -4.12
CA THR A 15 14.70 4.65 -2.91
C THR A 15 13.87 4.52 -1.63
N LEU A 16 14.52 4.13 -0.53
CA LEU A 16 13.87 4.11 0.78
C LEU A 16 13.30 5.47 1.15
N LYS A 17 14.01 6.54 0.79
CA LYS A 17 13.56 7.90 1.06
C LYS A 17 12.24 8.20 0.36
N LYS A 18 12.12 7.83 -0.93
CA LYS A 18 10.87 7.99 -1.69
C LYS A 18 9.74 7.17 -1.07
N ILE A 19 10.00 5.91 -0.74
CA ILE A 19 8.99 5.02 -0.15
C ILE A 19 8.47 5.60 1.15
N ARG A 20 9.36 6.03 2.04
CA ARG A 20 8.98 6.62 3.32
C ARG A 20 8.21 7.92 3.15
N PHE A 21 8.60 8.74 2.18
CA PHE A 21 7.89 9.97 1.87
C PHE A 21 6.46 9.68 1.41
N ILE A 22 6.27 8.75 0.48
CA ILE A 22 4.96 8.40 -0.06
C ILE A 22 4.02 7.91 1.05
N ALA A 23 4.47 6.93 1.83
CA ALA A 23 3.66 6.37 2.91
C ALA A 23 3.38 7.42 3.99
N GLY A 24 4.40 8.15 4.41
CA GLY A 24 4.26 9.19 5.43
C GLY A 24 3.31 10.30 5.02
N ASP A 25 3.33 10.68 3.73
CA ASP A 25 2.44 11.70 3.19
C ASP A 25 0.97 11.30 3.28
N VAL A 26 0.67 10.02 3.04
CA VAL A 26 -0.70 9.51 3.19
C VAL A 26 -1.18 9.70 4.62
N PHE A 27 -0.40 9.26 5.59
CA PHE A 27 -0.78 9.35 7.00
C PHE A 27 -0.91 10.79 7.48
N THR A 28 0.01 11.66 7.07
CA THR A 28 -0.04 13.08 7.40
C THR A 28 -1.28 13.73 6.82
N THR A 29 -1.55 13.49 5.53
CA THR A 29 -2.71 14.07 4.84
C THR A 29 -4.02 13.60 5.47
N MET A 30 -4.08 12.36 5.91
CA MET A 30 -5.28 11.79 6.52
C MET A 30 -5.38 12.09 8.03
N GLY A 31 -4.41 12.77 8.62
CA GLY A 31 -4.42 13.11 10.04
C GLY A 31 -4.29 11.90 10.95
N LYS A 32 -3.55 10.87 10.53
CA LYS A 32 -3.36 9.62 11.27
C LYS A 32 -1.86 9.41 11.56
N PRO A 33 -1.29 10.10 12.56
CA PRO A 33 0.11 9.91 12.89
C PRO A 33 0.36 8.54 13.52
N GLY A 34 1.54 7.98 13.25
CA GLY A 34 1.92 6.68 13.82
C GLY A 34 3.01 6.00 13.00
N ASP A 35 3.33 4.80 13.44
CA ASP A 35 4.30 3.95 12.75
C ASP A 35 3.57 2.95 11.85
N ALA A 36 4.22 2.52 10.78
CA ALA A 36 3.68 1.53 9.88
C ALA A 36 4.82 0.78 9.21
N SER A 37 4.51 -0.36 8.59
CA SER A 37 5.48 -1.16 7.84
C SER A 37 5.02 -1.33 6.40
N VAL A 38 5.96 -1.23 5.46
CA VAL A 38 5.74 -1.54 4.04
C VAL A 38 6.71 -2.63 3.65
N VAL A 39 6.18 -3.75 3.16
CA VAL A 39 6.97 -4.93 2.80
C VAL A 39 6.82 -5.20 1.31
N PHE A 40 7.94 -5.33 0.61
CA PHE A 40 7.97 -5.69 -0.80
C PHE A 40 8.45 -7.13 -0.90
N THR A 41 7.63 -7.99 -1.50
CA THR A 41 7.89 -9.42 -1.57
C THR A 41 7.38 -10.00 -2.89
N ASN A 42 7.21 -11.32 -2.96
CA ASN A 42 6.80 -12.06 -4.16
C ASN A 42 5.39 -12.64 -4.03
N ASP A 43 4.90 -13.21 -5.12
CA ASP A 43 3.56 -13.82 -5.17
C ASP A 43 3.40 -14.97 -4.16
N ASP A 44 4.44 -15.77 -3.95
CA ASP A 44 4.34 -16.95 -3.06
C ASP A 44 4.06 -16.53 -1.63
N GLU A 45 4.76 -15.53 -1.12
CA GLU A 45 4.54 -15.05 0.24
C GLU A 45 3.19 -14.34 0.38
N VAL A 46 2.81 -13.54 -0.61
CA VAL A 46 1.51 -12.85 -0.60
C VAL A 46 0.38 -13.88 -0.64
N GLN A 47 0.49 -14.94 -1.45
CA GLN A 47 -0.50 -16.01 -1.49
C GLN A 47 -0.62 -16.71 -0.12
N LEU A 48 0.50 -17.00 0.51
CA LEU A 48 0.52 -17.63 1.83
C LEU A 48 -0.21 -16.77 2.87
N LEU A 49 0.10 -15.47 2.92
CA LEU A 49 -0.53 -14.54 3.84
C LEU A 49 -2.02 -14.36 3.54
N ASN A 50 -2.38 -14.28 2.27
CA ASN A 50 -3.76 -14.14 1.85
C ASN A 50 -4.58 -15.36 2.26
N ARG A 51 -4.01 -16.56 2.12
CA ARG A 51 -4.65 -17.81 2.54
C ARG A 51 -4.81 -17.86 4.06
N GLU A 52 -3.76 -17.53 4.81
CA GLU A 52 -3.77 -17.63 6.28
C GLU A 52 -4.69 -16.60 6.94
N TYR A 53 -4.70 -15.36 6.45
CA TYR A 53 -5.39 -14.26 7.11
C TYR A 53 -6.72 -13.86 6.48
N ARG A 54 -6.97 -14.23 5.23
CA ARG A 54 -8.20 -13.88 4.52
C ARG A 54 -8.95 -15.09 3.95
N GLY A 55 -8.36 -16.28 4.05
CA GLY A 55 -8.97 -17.51 3.52
C GLY A 55 -8.99 -17.62 2.01
N ILE A 56 -8.20 -16.79 1.31
CA ILE A 56 -8.13 -16.78 -0.15
C ILE A 56 -6.77 -17.37 -0.57
N ASP A 57 -6.81 -18.54 -1.21
CA ASP A 57 -5.59 -19.23 -1.65
C ASP A 57 -5.18 -18.77 -3.05
N ALA A 58 -4.78 -17.51 -3.14
CA ALA A 58 -4.33 -16.91 -4.39
C ALA A 58 -3.44 -15.69 -4.07
N PRO A 59 -2.49 -15.35 -4.93
CA PRO A 59 -1.75 -14.11 -4.77
C PRO A 59 -2.62 -12.92 -5.13
N THR A 60 -2.28 -11.76 -4.59
CA THR A 60 -2.89 -10.49 -4.94
C THR A 60 -1.79 -9.44 -5.03
N ASP A 61 -2.11 -8.22 -5.43
CA ASP A 61 -1.11 -7.16 -5.58
C ASP A 61 -0.68 -6.56 -4.24
N VAL A 62 -1.62 -6.26 -3.35
CA VAL A 62 -1.34 -5.65 -2.06
C VAL A 62 -2.29 -6.19 -0.99
N LEU A 63 -1.74 -6.42 0.20
CA LEU A 63 -2.49 -6.75 1.40
C LEU A 63 -2.27 -5.66 2.44
N SER A 64 -3.33 -5.24 3.10
CA SER A 64 -3.25 -4.27 4.20
C SER A 64 -3.78 -4.90 5.46
N PHE A 65 -3.00 -4.84 6.54
CA PHE A 65 -3.37 -5.35 7.85
C PHE A 65 -3.39 -4.20 8.85
N PRO A 66 -4.55 -3.51 9.00
CA PRO A 66 -4.65 -2.42 9.95
C PRO A 66 -4.40 -2.87 11.38
N SER A 67 -3.77 -2.01 12.15
CA SER A 67 -3.56 -2.19 13.58
C SER A 67 -3.95 -0.91 14.30
N ASP A 68 -4.22 -1.02 15.59
CA ASP A 68 -4.56 0.13 16.41
C ASP A 68 -3.84 0.04 17.75
N GLU A 69 -2.76 -0.73 17.78
CA GLU A 69 -1.95 -0.90 18.98
C GLU A 69 -1.17 0.37 19.30
N ILE A 70 -1.08 0.67 20.58
CA ILE A 70 -0.31 1.82 21.07
C ILE A 70 0.82 1.29 21.91
N ASP A 71 2.06 1.71 21.61
CA ASP A 71 3.22 1.36 22.40
C ASP A 71 3.12 2.07 23.76
N PRO A 72 3.05 1.34 24.89
CA PRO A 72 2.89 1.97 26.19
C PRO A 72 4.10 2.81 26.63
N GLU A 73 5.27 2.56 26.05
CA GLU A 73 6.47 3.32 26.41
C GLU A 73 6.58 4.65 25.66
N THR A 74 6.19 4.67 24.38
CA THR A 74 6.34 5.85 23.52
C THR A 74 5.02 6.57 23.25
N ASP A 75 3.90 5.94 23.55
CA ASP A 75 2.54 6.41 23.22
C ASP A 75 2.33 6.59 21.71
N ILE A 76 3.13 5.90 20.91
CA ILE A 76 3.02 5.92 19.45
C ILE A 76 2.11 4.80 18.98
N ARG A 77 1.17 5.13 18.10
CA ARG A 77 0.23 4.17 17.51
C ARG A 77 0.91 3.43 16.37
N TYR A 78 0.69 2.12 16.29
CA TYR A 78 1.08 1.32 15.13
C TYR A 78 -0.12 1.20 14.21
N LEU A 79 0.01 1.70 12.98
CA LEU A 79 -1.10 1.78 12.02
C LEU A 79 -1.32 0.47 11.26
N GLY A 80 -0.28 -0.32 11.09
CA GLY A 80 -0.39 -1.62 10.46
C GLY A 80 0.67 -1.88 9.40
N ASP A 81 0.41 -2.94 8.61
CA ASP A 81 1.34 -3.43 7.60
C ASP A 81 0.72 -3.39 6.21
N VAL A 82 1.52 -2.96 5.23
CA VAL A 82 1.18 -3.03 3.81
C VAL A 82 2.18 -4.00 3.17
N ILE A 83 1.66 -5.06 2.56
CA ILE A 83 2.48 -6.11 1.93
C ILE A 83 2.20 -6.11 0.43
N ILE A 84 3.23 -5.89 -0.37
CA ILE A 84 3.11 -5.71 -1.82
C ILE A 84 3.83 -6.83 -2.56
N SER A 85 3.13 -7.46 -3.52
CA SER A 85 3.75 -8.39 -4.46
C SER A 85 4.37 -7.60 -5.61
N VAL A 86 5.69 -7.60 -5.70
CA VAL A 86 6.39 -6.95 -6.80
C VAL A 86 6.14 -7.69 -8.12
N ASP A 87 5.92 -9.00 -8.08
CA ASP A 87 5.56 -9.79 -9.26
C ASP A 87 4.25 -9.30 -9.87
N LYS A 88 3.22 -9.12 -9.05
CA LYS A 88 1.93 -8.59 -9.51
C LYS A 88 2.03 -7.15 -9.98
N ALA A 89 2.78 -6.33 -9.23
CA ALA A 89 3.00 -4.94 -9.60
C ALA A 89 3.66 -4.84 -10.97
N SER A 90 4.64 -5.69 -11.24
CA SER A 90 5.34 -5.72 -12.54
C SER A 90 4.38 -6.05 -13.68
N ALA A 91 3.54 -7.08 -13.50
CA ALA A 91 2.57 -7.48 -14.51
C ALA A 91 1.53 -6.37 -14.75
N GLN A 92 1.04 -5.74 -13.68
CA GLN A 92 0.04 -4.68 -13.77
C GLN A 92 0.61 -3.40 -14.38
N SER A 93 1.89 -3.09 -14.14
CA SER A 93 2.53 -1.92 -14.74
C SER A 93 2.57 -2.04 -16.26
N GLU A 94 2.81 -3.24 -16.79
CA GLU A 94 2.79 -3.49 -18.22
C GLU A 94 1.40 -3.28 -18.81
N LEU A 95 0.36 -3.79 -18.13
CA LEU A 95 -1.02 -3.61 -18.58
C LEU A 95 -1.46 -2.14 -18.53
N ALA A 96 -1.07 -1.42 -17.50
CA ALA A 96 -1.41 -0.01 -17.33
C ALA A 96 -0.51 0.93 -18.16
N ARG A 97 0.54 0.39 -18.77
CA ARG A 97 1.51 1.15 -19.59
C ARG A 97 2.19 2.27 -18.83
N HIS A 98 2.57 2.00 -17.59
CA HIS A 98 3.37 2.92 -16.80
C HIS A 98 4.53 2.18 -16.14
N SER A 99 5.41 2.90 -15.46
CA SER A 99 6.59 2.31 -14.85
C SER A 99 6.22 1.43 -13.65
N LEU A 100 7.11 0.50 -13.32
CA LEU A 100 6.96 -0.29 -12.10
C LEU A 100 6.96 0.61 -10.86
N GLU A 101 7.79 1.66 -10.86
CA GLU A 101 7.83 2.63 -9.76
C GLU A 101 6.46 3.28 -9.54
N ASP A 102 5.78 3.68 -10.62
CA ASP A 102 4.45 4.29 -10.53
C ASP A 102 3.42 3.29 -10.00
N GLU A 103 3.50 2.03 -10.45
CA GLU A 103 2.60 0.99 -9.96
C GLU A 103 2.81 0.75 -8.46
N LEU A 104 4.07 0.61 -8.02
CA LEU A 104 4.40 0.43 -6.62
C LEU A 104 3.94 1.61 -5.77
N THR A 105 4.10 2.83 -6.29
CA THR A 105 3.64 4.05 -5.61
C THR A 105 2.12 4.00 -5.41
N MET A 106 1.38 3.62 -6.44
CA MET A 106 -0.07 3.48 -6.36
C MET A 106 -0.48 2.45 -5.31
N LEU A 107 0.20 1.31 -5.26
CA LEU A 107 -0.10 0.25 -4.29
C LEU A 107 0.22 0.69 -2.86
N ILE A 108 1.30 1.46 -2.65
CA ILE A 108 1.62 2.03 -1.34
C ILE A 108 0.51 2.99 -0.89
N VAL A 109 0.10 3.91 -1.76
CA VAL A 109 -0.97 4.87 -1.44
C VAL A 109 -2.25 4.13 -1.10
N HIS A 110 -2.65 3.18 -1.94
CA HIS A 110 -3.86 2.39 -1.73
C HIS A 110 -3.83 1.63 -0.40
N GLY A 111 -2.75 0.92 -0.15
CA GLY A 111 -2.59 0.15 1.09
C GLY A 111 -2.56 1.03 2.33
N CYS A 112 -1.84 2.15 2.27
CA CYS A 112 -1.78 3.09 3.39
C CYS A 112 -3.14 3.75 3.67
N LEU A 113 -3.93 4.03 2.65
CA LEU A 113 -5.29 4.55 2.85
C LEU A 113 -6.16 3.55 3.61
N HIS A 114 -6.02 2.25 3.33
CA HIS A 114 -6.69 1.23 4.13
C HIS A 114 -6.26 1.26 5.59
N LEU A 115 -4.98 1.50 5.86
CA LEU A 115 -4.48 1.60 7.24
C LEU A 115 -5.08 2.79 7.98
N THR A 116 -5.54 3.82 7.27
CA THR A 116 -6.21 4.97 7.90
C THR A 116 -7.69 4.72 8.16
N GLY A 117 -8.21 3.55 7.79
CA GLY A 117 -9.60 3.17 8.01
C GLY A 117 -10.49 3.26 6.78
N LEU A 118 -9.98 3.71 5.65
CA LEU A 118 -10.77 3.76 4.42
C LEU A 118 -10.96 2.36 3.84
N ASP A 119 -12.11 2.12 3.25
CA ASP A 119 -12.45 0.86 2.63
C ASP A 119 -13.26 1.13 1.36
N HIS A 120 -13.64 0.07 0.65
CA HIS A 120 -14.43 0.18 -0.58
C HIS A 120 -15.52 -0.90 -0.64
N GLY A 121 -16.03 -1.30 0.54
CA GLY A 121 -17.11 -2.29 0.65
C GLY A 121 -18.47 -1.80 0.20
N THR A 122 -18.72 -0.48 0.23
CA THR A 122 -19.93 0.14 -0.29
C THR A 122 -19.57 1.10 -1.41
N PRO A 123 -20.55 1.45 -2.30
CA PRO A 123 -20.29 2.44 -3.36
C PRO A 123 -19.81 3.80 -2.81
N GLU A 124 -20.35 4.25 -1.69
CA GLU A 124 -19.98 5.50 -1.06
C GLU A 124 -18.56 5.46 -0.52
N GLU A 125 -18.20 4.37 0.17
CA GLU A 125 -16.86 4.15 0.69
C GLU A 125 -15.85 4.10 -0.45
N LYS A 126 -16.17 3.36 -1.51
CA LYS A 126 -15.30 3.24 -2.69
C LYS A 126 -15.09 4.60 -3.37
N SER A 127 -16.15 5.39 -3.52
CA SER A 127 -16.08 6.72 -4.12
C SER A 127 -15.17 7.64 -3.31
N PHE A 128 -15.32 7.64 -2.00
CA PHE A 128 -14.49 8.46 -1.11
C PHE A 128 -13.02 8.06 -1.16
N MET A 129 -12.74 6.76 -1.10
CA MET A 129 -11.38 6.24 -1.16
C MET A 129 -10.73 6.56 -2.51
N LYS A 130 -11.46 6.39 -3.62
CA LYS A 130 -10.98 6.74 -4.96
C LYS A 130 -10.62 8.22 -5.06
N GLU A 131 -11.46 9.09 -4.53
CA GLU A 131 -11.21 10.53 -4.54
C GLU A 131 -9.91 10.86 -3.82
N LYS A 132 -9.69 10.29 -2.64
CA LYS A 132 -8.46 10.50 -1.88
C LYS A 132 -7.26 9.95 -2.61
N GLN A 133 -7.36 8.75 -3.15
CA GLN A 133 -6.27 8.12 -3.89
C GLN A 133 -5.90 8.92 -5.13
N GLU A 134 -6.88 9.33 -5.92
CA GLU A 134 -6.65 10.13 -7.13
C GLU A 134 -5.97 11.46 -6.81
N SER A 135 -6.41 12.12 -5.75
CA SER A 135 -5.82 13.39 -5.32
C SER A 135 -4.35 13.23 -4.95
N MET A 136 -4.01 12.18 -4.20
CA MET A 136 -2.63 11.91 -3.78
C MET A 136 -1.74 11.51 -4.96
N LEU A 137 -2.23 10.66 -5.85
CA LEU A 137 -1.49 10.22 -7.02
C LEU A 137 -1.28 11.35 -8.03
N LYS A 138 -2.27 12.21 -8.19
CA LYS A 138 -2.16 13.40 -9.04
C LYS A 138 -1.04 14.31 -8.56
N ALA A 139 -0.93 14.50 -7.26
CA ALA A 139 0.15 15.29 -6.66
C ALA A 139 1.53 14.67 -6.92
N LEU A 140 1.59 13.35 -7.15
CA LEU A 140 2.79 12.62 -7.49
C LEU A 140 2.97 12.42 -9.00
N HIS A 141 2.12 13.06 -9.82
CA HIS A 141 2.14 12.99 -11.28
C HIS A 141 1.82 11.61 -11.86
N ILE A 142 1.01 10.83 -11.15
CA ILE A 142 0.54 9.52 -11.61
C ILE A 142 -0.93 9.64 -12.01
N LYS A 143 -1.24 9.39 -13.29
CA LYS A 143 -2.58 9.60 -13.84
C LYS A 143 -3.29 8.32 -14.25
N ASP A 144 -2.58 7.43 -14.91
CA ASP A 144 -3.16 6.25 -15.52
C ASP A 144 -2.79 5.02 -14.68
N TYR A 145 -3.75 4.52 -13.92
CA TYR A 145 -3.55 3.32 -13.13
C TYR A 145 -4.84 2.51 -13.09
N LEU A 146 -4.71 1.21 -12.81
CA LEU A 146 -5.85 0.33 -12.60
C LEU A 146 -6.15 0.28 -11.10
N TRP A 147 -7.43 0.29 -10.75
CA TRP A 147 -7.83 0.13 -9.36
C TRP A 147 -7.38 -1.24 -8.86
N PRO A 148 -6.70 -1.33 -7.70
CA PRO A 148 -6.24 -2.60 -7.18
C PRO A 148 -7.39 -3.59 -6.95
N GLU A 149 -7.14 -4.86 -7.30
CA GLU A 149 -8.11 -5.93 -7.12
C GLU A 149 -8.17 -6.38 -5.67
N ASP A 150 -9.26 -7.04 -5.30
CA ASP A 150 -9.42 -7.77 -4.04
C ASP A 150 -9.30 -6.96 -2.74
N HIS A 151 -9.52 -5.67 -2.79
CA HIS A 151 -9.42 -4.85 -1.57
C HIS A 151 -10.58 -3.92 -1.41
#